data_f033e802517a3a95ada97b646b29986d
#
_entry.id   f033e802517a3a95ada97b646b29986d
#
_cell.length_a   1.000
_cell.length_b   1.000
_cell.length_c   1.000
_cell.angle_alpha   90.00
_cell.angle_beta   90.00
_cell.angle_gamma   90.00
#
_symmetry.space_group_name_H-M   'P 1'
#
loop_
_entity.id
_entity.type
_entity.pdbx_description
1 polymer ?
#
loop_
_entity_poly.entity_id
_entity_poly.type
_entity_poly.pdbx_seq_one_letter_code
_entity_poly.pdbx_strand_id
1 'polypeptide(L)'
;GNILVALYNDTPKHRDNFLKLVNYGFYNGCIFQRVIKNFMIQGGDYSTRKVTPGKVEKFDVDYTVPAEIIYPKYYHKRGQLCAAREGDDENPTKASASTDFYITWGRNFSPRQMEYTVNKMKNEGKNYAIPSEQIQQGYMKHGGVPHLDNGYTVFGEVLEGLEVVDKIQNVATNKENNDRPLEDVVILKATQVK
;
A
#
# COMPACT_ATOMS: atom_id res chain seq x y z
N GLY A 1 9.36 -13.10 9.08
CA GLY A 1 7.98 -13.35 9.52
C GLY A 1 7.05 -13.51 8.33
N ASN A 2 5.79 -13.84 8.59
CA ASN A 2 4.76 -13.98 7.57
C ASN A 2 3.74 -12.85 7.70
N ILE A 3 3.17 -12.44 6.58
CA ILE A 3 2.05 -11.50 6.52
C ILE A 3 0.95 -12.21 5.74
N LEU A 4 -0.20 -12.48 6.38
CA LEU A 4 -1.39 -13.03 5.74
C LEU A 4 -2.32 -11.88 5.34
N VAL A 5 -2.68 -11.82 4.06
CA VAL A 5 -3.60 -10.80 3.55
C VAL A 5 -4.85 -11.43 2.96
N ALA A 6 -6.00 -10.79 3.17
CA ALA A 6 -7.22 -11.06 2.42
C ALA A 6 -7.39 -10.05 1.32
N LEU A 7 -7.83 -10.49 0.14
CA LEU A 7 -8.16 -9.63 -0.98
C LEU A 7 -9.67 -9.40 -1.06
N TYR A 8 -10.09 -8.19 -1.42
CA TYR A 8 -11.50 -7.84 -1.48
C TYR A 8 -12.15 -8.26 -2.81
N ASN A 9 -13.33 -8.85 -2.73
CA ASN A 9 -14.10 -9.24 -3.91
C ASN A 9 -14.70 -8.04 -4.65
N ASP A 10 -14.87 -6.91 -3.98
CA ASP A 10 -15.43 -5.69 -4.56
C ASP A 10 -14.43 -4.95 -5.47
N THR A 11 -13.15 -5.34 -5.42
CA THR A 11 -12.08 -4.80 -6.29
C THR A 11 -11.50 -5.92 -7.16
N PRO A 12 -12.31 -6.53 -8.04
CA PRO A 12 -11.93 -7.76 -8.75
C PRO A 12 -10.74 -7.58 -9.69
N LYS A 13 -10.57 -6.41 -10.32
CA LYS A 13 -9.44 -6.15 -11.22
C LYS A 13 -8.12 -6.16 -10.46
N HIS A 14 -8.04 -5.49 -9.31
CA HIS A 14 -6.85 -5.47 -8.47
C HIS A 14 -6.61 -6.83 -7.80
N ARG A 15 -7.68 -7.47 -7.28
CA ARG A 15 -7.60 -8.80 -6.71
C ARG A 15 -7.01 -9.81 -7.70
N ASP A 16 -7.59 -9.89 -8.89
CA ASP A 16 -7.23 -10.90 -9.90
C ASP A 16 -5.84 -10.61 -10.48
N ASN A 17 -5.49 -9.32 -10.68
CA ASN A 17 -4.16 -8.92 -11.08
C ASN A 17 -3.09 -9.31 -10.04
N PHE A 18 -3.34 -9.02 -8.76
CA PHE A 18 -2.40 -9.36 -7.69
C PHE A 18 -2.23 -10.88 -7.56
N LEU A 19 -3.32 -11.65 -7.62
CA LEU A 19 -3.28 -13.12 -7.61
C LEU A 19 -2.53 -13.69 -8.81
N LYS A 20 -2.74 -13.12 -10.01
CA LYS A 20 -1.99 -13.49 -11.21
C LYS A 20 -0.48 -13.35 -10.97
N LEU A 21 -0.03 -12.21 -10.45
CA LEU A 21 1.38 -11.94 -10.18
C LEU A 21 1.96 -12.84 -9.08
N VAL A 22 1.17 -13.08 -8.01
CA VAL A 22 1.54 -14.03 -6.94
C VAL A 22 1.73 -15.44 -7.50
N ASN A 23 0.78 -15.92 -8.29
CA ASN A 23 0.82 -17.27 -8.86
C ASN A 23 1.96 -17.46 -9.87
N TYR A 24 2.37 -16.41 -10.56
CA TYR A 24 3.56 -16.41 -11.41
C TYR A 24 4.88 -16.28 -10.65
N GLY A 25 4.82 -16.09 -9.30
CA GLY A 25 6.01 -15.90 -8.48
C GLY A 25 6.69 -14.55 -8.70
N PHE A 26 5.97 -13.56 -9.24
CA PHE A 26 6.50 -12.23 -9.57
C PHE A 26 7.17 -11.57 -8.36
N TYR A 27 6.51 -11.59 -7.21
CA TYR A 27 6.99 -10.92 -5.99
C TYR A 27 8.12 -11.63 -5.28
N ASN A 28 8.43 -12.89 -5.63
CA ASN A 28 9.50 -13.64 -4.98
C ASN A 28 10.87 -13.01 -5.28
N GLY A 29 11.57 -12.61 -4.25
CA GLY A 29 12.86 -11.93 -4.35
C GLY A 29 12.77 -10.41 -4.56
N CYS A 30 11.57 -9.82 -4.78
CA CYS A 30 11.39 -8.38 -4.72
C CYS A 30 11.64 -7.86 -3.29
N ILE A 31 11.96 -6.59 -3.16
CA ILE A 31 12.12 -5.95 -1.85
C ILE A 31 10.94 -4.99 -1.58
N PHE A 32 10.81 -4.56 -0.33
CA PHE A 32 10.09 -3.33 -0.01
C PHE A 32 11.02 -2.15 -0.35
N GLN A 33 10.87 -1.60 -1.56
CA GLN A 33 11.77 -0.57 -2.10
C GLN A 33 11.62 0.81 -1.47
N ARG A 34 10.47 1.07 -0.81
CA ARG A 34 10.19 2.34 -0.14
C ARG A 34 9.48 2.09 1.18
N VAL A 35 10.06 2.59 2.25
CA VAL A 35 9.52 2.44 3.61
C VAL A 35 9.54 3.77 4.32
N ILE A 36 8.35 4.25 4.72
CA ILE A 36 8.22 5.50 5.48
C ILE A 36 7.55 5.21 6.80
N LYS A 37 8.30 5.44 7.89
CA LYS A 37 7.80 5.27 9.26
C LYS A 37 6.55 6.09 9.51
N ASN A 38 5.55 5.48 10.17
CA ASN A 38 4.24 6.07 10.44
C ASN A 38 3.45 6.45 9.16
N PHE A 39 3.75 5.77 8.05
CA PHE A 39 3.04 5.98 6.80
C PHE A 39 2.73 4.64 6.12
N MET A 40 3.69 4.02 5.42
CA MET A 40 3.46 2.78 4.68
C MET A 40 4.76 2.02 4.38
N ILE A 41 4.62 0.77 3.98
CA ILE A 41 5.66 -0.02 3.33
C ILE A 41 5.23 -0.35 1.91
N GLN A 42 6.07 -0.07 0.92
CA GLN A 42 5.77 -0.25 -0.50
C GLN A 42 6.73 -1.26 -1.13
N GLY A 43 6.16 -2.18 -1.90
CA GLY A 43 6.85 -3.20 -2.67
C GLY A 43 6.28 -3.33 -4.08
N GLY A 44 6.87 -4.20 -4.90
CA GLY A 44 6.36 -4.52 -6.24
C GLY A 44 7.22 -4.02 -7.40
N ASP A 45 8.25 -3.24 -7.14
CA ASP A 45 9.22 -2.86 -8.18
C ASP A 45 10.07 -4.08 -8.58
N TYR A 46 9.79 -4.60 -9.79
CA TYR A 46 10.47 -5.76 -10.34
C TYR A 46 11.98 -5.55 -10.52
N SER A 47 12.43 -4.33 -10.78
CA SER A 47 13.85 -4.02 -10.94
C SER A 47 14.66 -4.35 -9.68
N THR A 48 14.00 -4.42 -8.53
CA THR A 48 14.61 -4.74 -7.24
C THR A 48 14.77 -6.24 -6.99
N ARG A 49 14.22 -7.08 -7.86
CA ARG A 49 14.23 -8.54 -7.66
C ARG A 49 15.63 -9.11 -7.73
N LYS A 50 16.00 -9.82 -6.67
CA LYS A 50 17.23 -10.60 -6.64
C LYS A 50 17.03 -11.91 -7.40
N VAL A 51 17.37 -11.92 -8.69
CA VAL A 51 17.31 -13.12 -9.54
C VAL A 51 18.58 -13.94 -9.46
N THR A 52 18.44 -15.28 -9.57
CA THR A 52 19.57 -16.16 -9.74
C THR A 52 20.28 -15.84 -11.07
N PRO A 53 21.61 -15.66 -11.10
CA PRO A 53 22.34 -15.41 -12.34
C PRO A 53 22.02 -16.46 -13.42
N GLY A 54 21.72 -16.00 -14.63
CA GLY A 54 21.39 -16.86 -15.79
C GLY A 54 19.90 -17.15 -15.99
N LYS A 55 19.01 -16.77 -15.07
CA LYS A 55 17.57 -16.84 -15.27
C LYS A 55 17.02 -15.47 -15.66
N VAL A 56 16.66 -15.31 -16.92
CA VAL A 56 15.91 -14.13 -17.41
C VAL A 56 14.44 -14.52 -17.45
N GLU A 57 13.68 -14.06 -16.47
CA GLU A 57 12.22 -14.16 -16.50
C GLU A 57 11.67 -12.84 -17.03
N LYS A 58 10.90 -12.90 -18.11
CA LYS A 58 10.18 -11.72 -18.64
C LYS A 58 8.75 -11.78 -18.13
N PHE A 59 8.35 -10.74 -17.42
CA PHE A 59 6.96 -10.52 -17.05
C PHE A 59 6.43 -9.36 -17.92
N ASP A 60 5.26 -9.56 -18.50
CA ASP A 60 4.52 -8.49 -19.15
C ASP A 60 3.76 -7.75 -18.05
N VAL A 61 4.32 -6.63 -17.62
CA VAL A 61 3.82 -5.78 -16.53
C VAL A 61 3.67 -4.30 -16.93
N ASP A 62 3.90 -4.00 -18.21
CA ASP A 62 3.78 -2.64 -18.76
C ASP A 62 2.31 -2.33 -19.09
N TYR A 63 1.50 -2.28 -18.05
CA TYR A 63 0.08 -1.89 -18.10
C TYR A 63 -0.35 -1.23 -16.79
N THR A 64 -1.53 -0.61 -16.81
CA THR A 64 -2.17 -0.07 -15.61
C THR A 64 -3.45 -0.83 -15.30
N VAL A 65 -3.87 -0.82 -14.03
CA VAL A 65 -5.14 -1.38 -13.58
C VAL A 65 -6.11 -0.24 -13.35
N PRO A 66 -7.26 -0.19 -14.04
CA PRO A 66 -8.27 0.85 -13.81
C PRO A 66 -8.66 0.96 -12.34
N ALA A 67 -8.79 2.19 -11.83
CA ALA A 67 -9.11 2.42 -10.42
C ALA A 67 -10.41 1.72 -9.99
N GLU A 68 -10.39 1.15 -8.78
CA GLU A 68 -11.54 0.55 -8.09
C GLU A 68 -11.64 1.15 -6.68
N ILE A 69 -11.82 2.47 -6.61
CA ILE A 69 -11.88 3.21 -5.35
C ILE A 69 -13.29 3.13 -4.79
N ILE A 70 -13.46 2.44 -3.65
CA ILE A 70 -14.76 2.18 -3.01
C ILE A 70 -14.81 2.87 -1.64
N TYR A 71 -14.57 4.16 -1.64
CA TYR A 71 -14.71 4.99 -0.46
C TYR A 71 -16.20 5.36 -0.23
N PRO A 72 -16.72 5.40 1.00
CA PRO A 72 -16.03 5.22 2.28
C PRO A 72 -16.00 3.77 2.80
N LYS A 73 -16.44 2.78 2.03
CA LYS A 73 -16.45 1.37 2.48
C LYS A 73 -15.04 0.90 2.83
N TYR A 74 -14.08 1.19 1.96
CA TYR A 74 -12.66 0.94 2.16
C TYR A 74 -11.92 2.25 2.27
N TYR A 75 -11.16 2.43 3.36
CA TYR A 75 -10.38 3.61 3.65
C TYR A 75 -9.01 3.20 4.22
N HIS A 76 -8.03 4.09 4.23
CA HIS A 76 -6.64 3.76 4.53
C HIS A 76 -6.36 3.60 6.04
N LYS A 77 -7.17 2.80 6.75
CA LYS A 77 -6.85 2.36 8.11
C LYS A 77 -5.55 1.54 8.10
N ARG A 78 -4.91 1.36 9.27
CA ARG A 78 -3.71 0.52 9.38
C ARG A 78 -3.96 -0.90 8.87
N GLY A 79 -2.96 -1.45 8.16
CA GLY A 79 -3.01 -2.81 7.66
C GLY A 79 -3.79 -2.99 6.35
N GLN A 80 -4.20 -1.91 5.68
CA GLN A 80 -4.82 -2.04 4.35
C GLN A 80 -3.78 -2.28 3.28
N LEU A 81 -4.09 -3.19 2.34
CA LEU A 81 -3.33 -3.45 1.12
C LEU A 81 -3.90 -2.58 0.00
N CYS A 82 -3.04 -1.72 -0.56
CA CYS A 82 -3.42 -0.68 -1.51
C CYS A 82 -2.51 -0.71 -2.73
N ALA A 83 -3.03 -0.25 -3.86
CA ALA A 83 -2.27 -0.15 -5.11
C ALA A 83 -1.61 1.22 -5.24
N ALA A 84 -0.31 1.24 -5.57
CA ALA A 84 0.40 2.47 -5.88
C ALA A 84 0.05 2.98 -7.28
N ARG A 85 0.26 4.27 -7.52
CA ARG A 85 0.03 4.92 -8.80
C ARG A 85 0.81 6.24 -8.91
N GLU A 86 0.92 6.74 -10.14
CA GLU A 86 1.41 8.08 -10.42
C GLU A 86 0.45 9.16 -9.90
N GLY A 87 0.98 10.37 -9.71
CA GLY A 87 0.23 11.52 -9.20
C GLY A 87 -0.91 11.97 -10.13
N ASP A 88 -1.85 12.77 -9.60
CA ASP A 88 -3.06 13.19 -10.33
C ASP A 88 -2.73 14.03 -11.58
N ASP A 89 -1.61 14.77 -11.60
CA ASP A 89 -1.18 15.58 -12.73
C ASP A 89 -0.78 14.71 -13.94
N GLU A 90 -0.18 13.56 -13.69
CA GLU A 90 0.26 12.61 -14.72
C GLU A 90 -0.79 11.53 -14.97
N ASN A 91 -1.63 11.26 -13.98
CA ASN A 91 -2.61 10.17 -14.00
C ASN A 91 -3.97 10.61 -13.42
N PRO A 92 -4.73 11.44 -14.14
CA PRO A 92 -6.03 11.94 -13.67
C PRO A 92 -7.09 10.83 -13.55
N THR A 93 -6.90 9.69 -14.22
CA THR A 93 -7.79 8.52 -14.13
C THR A 93 -7.61 7.71 -12.85
N LYS A 94 -6.55 8.00 -12.07
CA LYS A 94 -6.16 7.28 -10.86
C LYS A 94 -5.92 5.78 -11.09
N ALA A 95 -5.60 5.37 -12.33
CA ALA A 95 -5.26 3.99 -12.65
C ALA A 95 -4.01 3.58 -11.86
N SER A 96 -4.01 2.36 -11.33
CA SER A 96 -2.92 1.85 -10.52
C SER A 96 -1.79 1.29 -11.38
N ALA A 97 -0.55 1.36 -10.88
CA ALA A 97 0.54 0.57 -11.42
C ALA A 97 0.18 -0.93 -11.35
N SER A 98 0.64 -1.69 -12.35
CA SER A 98 0.31 -3.13 -12.44
C SER A 98 0.87 -3.94 -11.28
N THR A 99 2.03 -3.56 -10.74
CA THR A 99 2.81 -4.38 -9.81
C THR A 99 2.97 -3.76 -8.43
N ASP A 100 3.02 -2.42 -8.33
CA ASP A 100 3.37 -1.74 -7.10
C ASP A 100 2.19 -1.68 -6.13
N PHE A 101 2.45 -2.14 -4.93
CA PHE A 101 1.49 -2.14 -3.82
C PHE A 101 2.12 -1.54 -2.57
N TYR A 102 1.28 -1.10 -1.64
CA TYR A 102 1.73 -0.72 -0.31
C TYR A 102 0.79 -1.23 0.77
N ILE A 103 1.34 -1.42 1.98
CA ILE A 103 0.57 -1.73 3.17
C ILE A 103 0.64 -0.51 4.09
N THR A 104 -0.52 -0.01 4.47
CA THR A 104 -0.63 1.17 5.33
C THR A 104 -0.22 0.85 6.77
N TRP A 105 0.55 1.76 7.37
CA TRP A 105 0.76 1.79 8.81
C TRP A 105 0.07 3.02 9.42
N GLY A 106 0.48 4.19 9.00
CA GLY A 106 -0.10 5.45 9.43
C GLY A 106 0.23 5.80 10.88
N ARG A 107 -0.48 6.81 11.38
CA ARG A 107 -0.36 7.31 12.76
C ARG A 107 -1.54 6.83 13.61
N ASN A 108 -1.36 6.81 14.92
CA ASN A 108 -2.48 6.78 15.87
C ASN A 108 -3.01 8.20 16.05
N PHE A 109 -4.29 8.31 16.33
CA PHE A 109 -4.95 9.61 16.49
C PHE A 109 -5.69 9.67 17.82
N SER A 110 -5.34 10.65 18.65
CA SER A 110 -6.25 11.13 19.70
C SER A 110 -7.36 11.98 19.08
N PRO A 111 -8.47 12.25 19.78
CA PRO A 111 -9.52 13.12 19.26
C PRO A 111 -9.00 14.49 18.77
N ARG A 112 -8.13 15.12 19.54
CA ARG A 112 -7.50 16.41 19.18
C ARG A 112 -6.62 16.31 17.93
N GLN A 113 -5.86 15.21 17.79
CA GLN A 113 -5.03 15.00 16.61
C GLN A 113 -5.88 14.72 15.37
N MET A 114 -6.99 14.01 15.52
CA MET A 114 -7.92 13.76 14.42
C MET A 114 -8.58 15.07 13.94
N GLU A 115 -9.07 15.86 14.86
CA GLU A 115 -9.63 17.20 14.57
C GLU A 115 -8.61 18.09 13.84
N TYR A 116 -7.38 18.16 14.34
CA TYR A 116 -6.30 18.90 13.69
C TYR A 116 -6.05 18.39 12.26
N THR A 117 -6.01 17.07 12.07
CA THR A 117 -5.79 16.45 10.75
C THR A 117 -6.90 16.81 9.78
N VAL A 118 -8.15 16.71 10.21
CA VAL A 118 -9.32 17.07 9.39
C VAL A 118 -9.29 18.55 9.00
N ASN A 119 -9.01 19.44 9.96
CA ASN A 119 -8.93 20.88 9.69
C ASN A 119 -7.77 21.19 8.72
N LYS A 120 -6.63 20.55 8.88
CA LYS A 120 -5.50 20.67 7.96
C LYS A 120 -5.89 20.26 6.54
N MET A 121 -6.53 19.08 6.39
CA MET A 121 -7.00 18.59 5.07
C MET A 121 -7.98 19.56 4.40
N LYS A 122 -8.89 20.17 5.15
CA LYS A 122 -9.83 21.19 4.65
C LYS A 122 -9.12 22.46 4.14
N ASN A 123 -8.02 22.83 4.80
CA ASN A 123 -7.33 24.10 4.55
C ASN A 123 -6.19 24.02 3.51
N GLU A 124 -5.73 22.81 3.14
CA GLU A 124 -4.60 22.64 2.21
C GLU A 124 -4.97 22.91 0.74
N GLY A 125 -6.23 23.17 0.41
CA GLY A 125 -6.68 23.43 -0.97
C GLY A 125 -6.55 22.24 -1.92
N LYS A 126 -6.25 21.05 -1.40
CA LYS A 126 -6.19 19.80 -2.14
C LYS A 126 -7.56 19.11 -2.11
N ASN A 127 -7.84 18.32 -3.13
CA ASN A 127 -9.12 17.60 -3.24
C ASN A 127 -9.18 16.34 -2.36
N TYR A 128 -8.95 16.49 -1.05
CA TYR A 128 -9.03 15.40 -0.11
C TYR A 128 -10.47 14.97 0.17
N ALA A 129 -10.70 13.67 0.31
CA ALA A 129 -11.92 13.15 0.90
C ALA A 129 -11.91 13.41 2.41
N ILE A 130 -12.72 14.35 2.88
CA ILE A 130 -12.79 14.65 4.32
C ILE A 130 -13.52 13.50 5.03
N PRO A 131 -12.88 12.83 6.01
CA PRO A 131 -13.49 11.69 6.68
C PRO A 131 -14.70 12.09 7.50
N SER A 132 -15.81 11.34 7.33
CA SER A 132 -17.00 11.46 8.20
C SER A 132 -16.66 11.13 9.65
N GLU A 133 -17.52 11.44 10.60
CA GLU A 133 -17.34 11.11 12.02
C GLU A 133 -17.08 9.61 12.23
N GLN A 134 -17.82 8.74 11.52
CA GLN A 134 -17.64 7.30 11.58
C GLN A 134 -16.23 6.88 11.13
N ILE A 135 -15.72 7.46 10.06
CA ILE A 135 -14.36 7.17 9.54
C ILE A 135 -13.31 7.73 10.50
N GLN A 136 -13.53 8.92 11.08
CA GLN A 136 -12.65 9.49 12.11
C GLN A 136 -12.55 8.57 13.33
N GLN A 137 -13.67 8.01 13.81
CA GLN A 137 -13.67 7.00 14.88
C GLN A 137 -12.87 5.75 14.49
N GLY A 138 -13.00 5.29 13.25
CA GLY A 138 -12.19 4.20 12.72
C GLY A 138 -10.69 4.49 12.76
N TYR A 139 -10.27 5.69 12.37
CA TYR A 139 -8.87 6.12 12.45
C TYR A 139 -8.36 6.27 13.89
N MET A 140 -9.17 6.78 14.80
CA MET A 140 -8.81 6.85 16.21
C MET A 140 -8.65 5.46 16.84
N LYS A 141 -9.43 4.49 16.38
CA LYS A 141 -9.34 3.11 16.86
C LYS A 141 -8.17 2.32 16.27
N HIS A 142 -7.91 2.47 14.98
CA HIS A 142 -6.99 1.61 14.23
C HIS A 142 -5.71 2.31 13.76
N GLY A 143 -5.68 3.63 13.76
CA GLY A 143 -4.66 4.40 13.07
C GLY A 143 -4.84 4.36 11.54
N GLY A 144 -3.92 4.98 10.83
CA GLY A 144 -3.94 4.96 9.36
C GLY A 144 -3.52 6.28 8.70
N VAL A 145 -3.96 6.48 7.45
CA VAL A 145 -3.46 7.53 6.55
C VAL A 145 -4.63 8.25 5.86
N PRO A 146 -5.35 9.15 6.56
CA PRO A 146 -6.59 9.75 6.04
C PRO A 146 -6.46 10.51 4.72
N HIS A 147 -5.30 11.13 4.46
CA HIS A 147 -5.10 11.95 3.26
C HIS A 147 -4.99 11.14 1.95
N LEU A 148 -4.92 9.81 2.02
CA LEU A 148 -4.94 8.93 0.85
C LEU A 148 -6.36 8.49 0.45
N ASP A 149 -7.35 8.73 1.31
CA ASP A 149 -8.72 8.30 1.06
C ASP A 149 -9.29 8.88 -0.23
N ASN A 150 -10.07 8.05 -0.95
CA ASN A 150 -10.63 8.39 -2.25
C ASN A 150 -9.59 8.75 -3.33
N GLY A 151 -8.31 8.51 -3.05
CA GLY A 151 -7.20 8.78 -3.97
C GLY A 151 -6.58 7.51 -4.56
N TYR A 152 -6.69 6.39 -3.85
CA TYR A 152 -6.03 5.13 -4.20
C TYR A 152 -6.97 3.95 -3.98
N THR A 153 -6.80 2.89 -4.79
CA THR A 153 -7.56 1.66 -4.61
C THR A 153 -7.05 0.87 -3.41
N VAL A 154 -7.94 0.62 -2.47
CA VAL A 154 -7.73 -0.30 -1.34
C VAL A 154 -8.34 -1.64 -1.76
N PHE A 155 -7.53 -2.68 -1.89
CA PHE A 155 -8.00 -3.96 -2.46
C PHE A 155 -7.81 -5.18 -1.55
N GLY A 156 -7.35 -4.95 -0.32
CA GLY A 156 -7.19 -6.00 0.68
C GLY A 156 -6.81 -5.49 2.05
N GLU A 157 -6.62 -6.41 2.98
CA GLU A 157 -6.19 -6.11 4.34
C GLU A 157 -5.31 -7.21 4.93
N VAL A 158 -4.45 -6.83 5.86
CA VAL A 158 -3.64 -7.75 6.67
C VAL A 158 -4.54 -8.40 7.70
N LEU A 159 -4.62 -9.73 7.68
CA LEU A 159 -5.33 -10.54 8.69
C LEU A 159 -4.40 -10.94 9.83
N GLU A 160 -3.15 -11.32 9.50
CA GLU A 160 -2.13 -11.75 10.46
C GLU A 160 -0.76 -11.20 10.04
N GLY A 161 0.13 -10.98 10.99
CA GLY A 161 1.48 -10.48 10.72
C GLY A 161 1.60 -8.95 10.72
N LEU A 162 0.68 -8.24 11.35
CA LEU A 162 0.77 -6.78 11.48
C LEU A 162 2.01 -6.37 12.26
N GLU A 163 2.49 -7.19 13.20
CA GLU A 163 3.75 -7.01 13.91
C GLU A 163 4.98 -7.14 12.99
N VAL A 164 4.86 -7.88 11.88
CA VAL A 164 5.91 -7.94 10.84
C VAL A 164 5.92 -6.64 10.05
N VAL A 165 4.74 -6.11 9.70
CA VAL A 165 4.62 -4.79 9.05
C VAL A 165 5.22 -3.71 9.96
N ASP A 166 4.99 -3.77 11.28
CA ASP A 166 5.59 -2.84 12.24
C ASP A 166 7.12 -2.92 12.25
N LYS A 167 7.67 -4.13 12.26
CA LYS A 167 9.14 -4.30 12.17
C LYS A 167 9.69 -3.68 10.90
N ILE A 168 9.03 -3.88 9.76
CA ILE A 168 9.47 -3.35 8.47
C ILE A 168 9.38 -1.82 8.46
N GLN A 169 8.27 -1.23 8.90
CA GLN A 169 8.08 0.22 8.88
C GLN A 169 9.03 0.98 9.83
N ASN A 170 9.71 0.26 10.73
CA ASN A 170 10.69 0.81 11.67
C ASN A 170 12.16 0.64 11.23
N VAL A 171 12.45 0.03 10.07
CA VAL A 171 13.82 -0.10 9.59
C VAL A 171 14.42 1.26 9.24
N ALA A 172 15.74 1.36 9.32
CA ALA A 172 16.46 2.55 8.89
C ALA A 172 16.39 2.69 7.36
N THR A 173 16.15 3.90 6.88
CA THR A 173 16.00 4.21 5.45
C THR A 173 16.88 5.35 5.00
N ASN A 174 17.19 5.39 3.71
CA ASN A 174 17.90 6.48 3.07
C ASN A 174 16.89 7.44 2.41
N LYS A 175 16.69 8.62 2.99
CA LYS A 175 15.77 9.63 2.48
C LYS A 175 16.17 10.19 1.13
N GLU A 176 17.47 10.30 0.86
CA GLU A 176 17.98 10.79 -0.43
C GLU A 176 17.77 9.77 -1.56
N ASN A 177 17.57 8.50 -1.20
CA ASN A 177 17.24 7.42 -2.13
C ASN A 177 15.79 6.96 -1.92
N ASN A 178 14.83 7.87 -2.01
CA ASN A 178 13.39 7.61 -1.97
C ASN A 178 12.92 6.75 -0.78
N ASP A 179 13.49 6.97 0.41
CA ASP A 179 13.20 6.21 1.63
C ASP A 179 13.44 4.69 1.49
N ARG A 180 14.40 4.30 0.65
CA ARG A 180 14.80 2.90 0.52
C ARG A 180 15.42 2.41 1.83
N PRO A 181 15.06 1.22 2.33
CA PRO A 181 15.73 0.59 3.47
C PRO A 181 17.25 0.48 3.26
N LEU A 182 18.04 0.78 4.31
CA LEU A 182 19.50 0.64 4.26
C LEU A 182 19.92 -0.84 4.09
N GLU A 183 19.15 -1.75 4.68
CA GLU A 183 19.26 -3.19 4.48
C GLU A 183 18.00 -3.67 3.76
N ASP A 184 18.18 -4.43 2.66
CA ASP A 184 17.07 -4.90 1.86
C ASP A 184 16.11 -5.78 2.65
N VAL A 185 14.84 -5.41 2.71
CA VAL A 185 13.75 -6.21 3.24
C VAL A 185 13.13 -7.00 2.09
N VAL A 186 13.42 -8.30 2.03
CA VAL A 186 13.09 -9.16 0.89
C VAL A 186 11.79 -9.90 1.10
N ILE A 187 10.93 -9.91 0.09
CA ILE A 187 9.77 -10.81 -0.03
C ILE A 187 10.31 -12.17 -0.47
N LEU A 188 10.51 -13.08 0.46
CA LEU A 188 11.08 -14.40 0.15
C LEU A 188 10.16 -15.20 -0.74
N LYS A 189 8.85 -15.19 -0.44
CA LYS A 189 7.83 -15.93 -1.18
C LYS A 189 6.46 -15.33 -0.96
N ALA A 190 5.69 -15.17 -2.04
CA ALA A 190 4.27 -14.87 -2.00
C ALA A 190 3.49 -16.05 -2.59
N THR A 191 2.47 -16.51 -1.88
CA THR A 191 1.65 -17.65 -2.32
C THR A 191 0.19 -17.44 -1.97
N GLN A 192 -0.70 -17.94 -2.81
CA GLN A 192 -2.10 -18.06 -2.47
C GLN A 192 -2.28 -19.21 -1.47
N VAL A 193 -2.97 -18.94 -0.36
CA VAL A 193 -3.41 -19.98 0.58
C VAL A 193 -4.86 -20.32 0.31
N LYS A 194 -5.23 -21.58 0.52
CA LYS A 194 -6.60 -22.08 0.31
C LYS A 194 -7.39 -21.98 1.61
#